data_73f95aeee32f69a61f01ea86adb0991c
#
_entry.id   73f95aeee32f69a61f01ea86adb0991c
#
_cell.length_a   1.000
_cell.length_b   1.000
_cell.length_c   1.000
_cell.angle_alpha   90.00
_cell.angle_beta   90.00
_cell.angle_gamma   90.00
#
_symmetry.space_group_name_H-M   'P 1'
#
loop_
_entity.id
_entity.type
_entity.pdbx_description
1 polymer ?
#
loop_
_entity_poly.entity_id
_entity_poly.type
_entity_poly.pdbx_seq_one_letter_code
_entity_poly.pdbx_strand_id
1 'polypeptide(L)'
;MDSFGGLLDDPRARGAFSLRTVMTPPWALRILAESPITVLAMIRGHAWVLPDDGEPVRLDVGDVAVTRAPDHYNVADDPSTEPTIFIHPGQQCRDLDGNSLLEELMHGTRTWGNDPDGSTLMLVGAYESTSDISDRRLRALPPVLSLSNETWDSPLVALLADFFNETFDTID
;
A
#
# COMPACT_ATOMS: atom_id res chain seq x y z
N MET A 1 1.73 -19.79 14.94
CA MET A 1 1.67 -18.34 15.03
C MET A 1 2.01 -17.70 13.70
N ASP A 2 1.17 -16.83 13.31
CA ASP A 2 1.30 -16.16 12.04
C ASP A 2 2.44 -15.14 12.10
N SER A 3 3.44 -15.27 11.21
CA SER A 3 4.56 -14.33 11.18
C SER A 3 4.15 -12.91 10.79
N PHE A 4 3.01 -12.77 10.11
CA PHE A 4 2.46 -11.44 9.80
C PHE A 4 1.91 -10.76 11.03
N GLY A 5 1.22 -11.49 11.91
CA GLY A 5 0.71 -10.93 13.15
C GLY A 5 1.82 -10.29 13.96
N GLY A 6 2.99 -10.96 14.05
CA GLY A 6 4.14 -10.42 14.75
C GLY A 6 4.74 -9.19 14.10
N LEU A 7 4.70 -9.10 12.76
CA LEU A 7 5.23 -7.95 12.04
C LEU A 7 4.34 -6.72 12.19
N LEU A 8 3.03 -6.91 12.15
CA LEU A 8 2.07 -5.81 12.19
C LEU A 8 1.76 -5.33 13.61
N ASP A 9 1.90 -6.22 14.58
CA ASP A 9 1.55 -5.96 15.98
C ASP A 9 2.72 -5.46 16.82
N ASP A 10 3.88 -5.23 16.19
CA ASP A 10 5.05 -4.75 16.92
C ASP A 10 4.91 -3.25 17.24
N PRO A 11 4.77 -2.88 18.52
CA PRO A 11 4.64 -1.48 18.90
C PRO A 11 5.89 -0.66 18.61
N ARG A 12 7.00 -1.33 18.27
CA ARG A 12 8.24 -0.66 17.91
C ARG A 12 8.41 -0.47 16.41
N ALA A 13 7.40 -0.80 15.61
CA ALA A 13 7.40 -0.55 14.17
C ALA A 13 7.34 0.96 13.91
N ARG A 14 8.37 1.66 14.34
CA ARG A 14 8.48 3.10 14.17
C ARG A 14 8.71 3.44 12.71
N GLY A 15 8.14 4.56 12.29
CA GLY A 15 8.23 4.96 10.90
C GLY A 15 7.15 4.36 10.02
N ALA A 16 6.18 3.66 10.61
CA ALA A 16 4.99 3.28 9.86
C ALA A 16 4.17 4.53 9.58
N PHE A 17 3.65 4.61 8.35
CA PHE A 17 2.70 5.65 8.03
C PHE A 17 1.55 5.07 7.24
N SER A 18 0.41 5.75 7.26
CA SER A 18 -0.74 5.28 6.51
C SER A 18 -1.47 6.44 5.85
N LEU A 19 -2.04 6.16 4.69
CA LEU A 19 -2.74 7.13 3.88
C LEU A 19 -4.02 6.53 3.33
N ARG A 20 -5.03 7.39 3.21
CA ARG A 20 -6.19 7.10 2.39
C ARG A 20 -5.86 7.58 0.98
N THR A 21 -5.85 6.66 0.04
CA THR A 21 -5.58 6.96 -1.36
C THR A 21 -6.88 6.95 -2.13
N VAL A 22 -7.27 8.12 -2.67
CA VAL A 22 -8.55 8.29 -3.37
C VAL A 22 -8.27 8.70 -4.81
N MET A 23 -8.76 7.90 -5.73
CA MET A 23 -8.44 8.08 -7.16
C MET A 23 -9.69 8.00 -8.03
N THR A 24 -9.63 8.69 -9.16
CA THR A 24 -10.58 8.53 -10.26
C THR A 24 -9.81 8.06 -11.48
N PRO A 25 -10.25 6.97 -12.15
CA PRO A 25 -9.57 6.48 -13.36
C PRO A 25 -9.53 7.52 -14.47
N PRO A 26 -8.47 7.53 -15.31
CA PRO A 26 -7.33 6.63 -15.27
C PRO A 26 -6.27 7.08 -14.28
N TRP A 27 -5.61 6.11 -13.63
CA TRP A 27 -4.50 6.40 -12.72
C TRP A 27 -3.55 5.21 -12.66
N ALA A 28 -2.27 5.51 -12.48
CA ALA A 28 -1.26 4.49 -12.22
C ALA A 28 -0.09 5.10 -11.45
N LEU A 29 0.37 4.33 -10.46
CA LEU A 29 1.49 4.70 -9.61
C LEU A 29 2.65 3.75 -9.87
N ARG A 30 3.85 4.28 -9.97
CA ARG A 30 5.07 3.49 -9.97
C ARG A 30 5.69 3.55 -8.58
N ILE A 31 5.79 2.43 -7.91
CA ILE A 31 6.28 2.38 -6.53
C ILE A 31 7.76 1.99 -6.53
N LEU A 32 8.60 2.93 -6.18
CA LEU A 32 10.06 2.79 -6.13
C LEU A 32 10.58 2.95 -4.69
N ALA A 33 9.68 3.07 -3.73
CA ALA A 33 10.02 3.47 -2.36
C ALA A 33 10.82 2.41 -1.59
N GLU A 34 10.75 1.15 -1.97
CA GLU A 34 11.47 0.04 -1.34
C GLU A 34 11.21 -0.06 0.17
N SER A 35 10.00 0.31 0.60
CA SER A 35 9.60 0.14 2.00
C SER A 35 9.63 -1.34 2.36
N PRO A 36 10.14 -1.71 3.54
CA PRO A 36 10.25 -3.11 3.94
C PRO A 36 8.96 -3.89 3.76
N ILE A 37 7.85 -3.31 4.20
CA ILE A 37 6.51 -3.87 3.97
C ILE A 37 5.54 -2.74 3.66
N THR A 38 4.70 -2.95 2.65
CA THR A 38 3.57 -2.07 2.33
C THR A 38 2.31 -2.90 2.26
N VAL A 39 1.25 -2.40 2.87
CA VAL A 39 -0.06 -3.06 2.90
C VAL A 39 -1.07 -2.18 2.19
N LEU A 40 -1.82 -2.77 1.25
CA LEU A 40 -2.84 -2.11 0.45
C LEU A 40 -4.18 -2.81 0.71
N ALA A 41 -5.16 -2.09 1.24
CA ALA A 41 -6.50 -2.64 1.48
C ALA A 41 -7.52 -1.92 0.63
N MET A 42 -8.27 -2.67 -0.20
CA MET A 42 -9.30 -2.09 -1.06
C MET A 42 -10.59 -1.85 -0.29
N ILE A 43 -11.02 -0.61 -0.26
CA ILE A 43 -12.26 -0.20 0.44
C ILE A 43 -13.37 0.09 -0.58
N ARG A 44 -13.03 0.68 -1.72
CA ARG A 44 -14.01 1.03 -2.75
C ARG A 44 -13.36 0.96 -4.12
N GLY A 45 -14.07 0.40 -5.10
CA GLY A 45 -13.53 0.23 -6.44
C GLY A 45 -12.60 -0.97 -6.55
N HIS A 46 -11.65 -0.90 -7.46
CA HIS A 46 -10.67 -1.97 -7.65
C HIS A 46 -9.31 -1.37 -8.02
N ALA A 47 -8.28 -2.19 -7.89
CA ALA A 47 -6.92 -1.82 -8.31
C ALA A 47 -6.19 -3.07 -8.78
N TRP A 48 -5.11 -2.85 -9.52
CA TRP A 48 -4.17 -3.90 -9.92
C TRP A 48 -2.83 -3.62 -9.31
N VAL A 49 -2.19 -4.66 -8.78
CA VAL A 49 -0.80 -4.61 -8.36
C VAL A 49 0.01 -5.39 -9.39
N LEU A 50 0.98 -4.73 -9.99
CA LEU A 50 1.75 -5.25 -11.13
C LEU A 50 3.22 -5.31 -10.75
N PRO A 51 3.67 -6.42 -10.10
CA PRO A 51 5.08 -6.53 -9.74
C PRO A 51 5.94 -6.70 -10.99
N ASP A 52 7.18 -6.20 -10.92
CA ASP A 52 8.13 -6.36 -12.03
C ASP A 52 8.43 -7.83 -12.28
N ASP A 53 8.55 -8.61 -11.21
CA ASP A 53 8.87 -10.03 -11.24
C ASP A 53 7.71 -10.88 -10.71
N GLY A 54 6.60 -10.90 -11.41
CA GLY A 54 5.48 -11.70 -10.97
C GLY A 54 4.22 -11.44 -11.76
N GLU A 55 3.17 -12.16 -11.41
CA GLU A 55 1.88 -12.05 -12.08
C GLU A 55 1.11 -10.83 -11.58
N PRO A 56 0.36 -10.16 -12.45
CA PRO A 56 -0.56 -9.11 -12.04
C PRO A 56 -1.60 -9.65 -11.03
N VAL A 57 -1.88 -8.85 -10.02
CA VAL A 57 -2.86 -9.20 -8.98
C VAL A 57 -3.96 -8.16 -8.96
N ARG A 58 -5.19 -8.60 -9.15
CA ARG A 58 -6.36 -7.72 -9.04
C ARG A 58 -6.86 -7.71 -7.61
N LEU A 59 -7.16 -6.52 -7.10
CA LEU A 59 -7.76 -6.31 -5.79
C LEU A 59 -9.17 -5.76 -5.96
N ASP A 60 -10.14 -6.48 -5.43
CA ASP A 60 -11.53 -6.02 -5.34
C ASP A 60 -11.82 -5.60 -3.90
N VAL A 61 -12.99 -5.00 -3.67
CA VAL A 61 -13.38 -4.53 -2.33
C VAL A 61 -13.23 -5.65 -1.30
N GLY A 62 -12.50 -5.36 -0.23
CA GLY A 62 -12.21 -6.33 0.82
C GLY A 62 -10.91 -7.09 0.65
N ASP A 63 -10.29 -7.00 -0.52
CA ASP A 63 -9.00 -7.67 -0.74
C ASP A 63 -7.85 -6.84 -0.17
N VAL A 64 -6.80 -7.53 0.23
CA VAL A 64 -5.59 -6.91 0.80
C VAL A 64 -4.37 -7.47 0.08
N ALA A 65 -3.44 -6.59 -0.27
CA ALA A 65 -2.14 -6.99 -0.80
C ALA A 65 -1.04 -6.53 0.13
N VAL A 66 -0.01 -7.37 0.25
CA VAL A 66 1.20 -7.04 1.01
C VAL A 66 2.38 -7.14 0.05
N THR A 67 3.15 -6.08 -0.06
CA THR A 67 4.37 -6.04 -0.88
C THR A 67 5.59 -5.89 0.02
N ARG A 68 6.76 -6.24 -0.49
CA ARG A 68 8.00 -6.18 0.27
C ARG A 68 9.15 -5.59 -0.54
N ALA A 69 10.10 -4.99 0.19
CA ALA A 69 11.35 -4.56 -0.41
C ALA A 69 12.20 -5.75 -0.87
N PRO A 70 13.09 -5.56 -1.85
CA PRO A 70 13.34 -4.32 -2.59
C PRO A 70 12.52 -4.24 -3.89
N ASP A 71 11.52 -5.06 -4.05
CA ASP A 71 10.80 -5.18 -5.31
C ASP A 71 10.04 -3.89 -5.65
N HIS A 72 10.11 -3.52 -6.92
CA HIS A 72 9.33 -2.41 -7.47
C HIS A 72 8.08 -2.94 -8.15
N TYR A 73 7.04 -2.12 -8.17
CA TYR A 73 5.76 -2.54 -8.74
C TYR A 73 4.93 -1.32 -9.13
N ASN A 74 3.93 -1.56 -9.97
CA ASN A 74 2.94 -0.54 -10.27
C ASN A 74 1.64 -0.85 -9.52
N VAL A 75 0.90 0.20 -9.19
CA VAL A 75 -0.49 0.08 -8.72
C VAL A 75 -1.32 0.93 -9.67
N ALA A 76 -2.34 0.35 -10.26
CA ALA A 76 -3.08 1.02 -11.34
C ALA A 76 -4.56 0.63 -11.36
N ASP A 77 -5.35 1.46 -12.03
CA ASP A 77 -6.76 1.15 -12.29
C ASP A 77 -6.90 0.01 -13.30
N ASP A 78 -5.93 -0.11 -14.20
CA ASP A 78 -5.91 -1.10 -15.27
C ASP A 78 -4.45 -1.45 -15.60
N PRO A 79 -4.15 -2.72 -15.93
CA PRO A 79 -2.76 -3.10 -16.26
C PRO A 79 -2.13 -2.32 -17.41
N SER A 80 -2.95 -1.77 -18.32
CA SER A 80 -2.46 -1.02 -19.47
C SER A 80 -2.22 0.45 -19.19
N THR A 81 -2.62 0.97 -18.02
CA THR A 81 -2.45 2.39 -17.70
C THR A 81 -0.99 2.69 -17.38
N GLU A 82 -0.41 3.65 -18.10
CA GLU A 82 0.97 4.06 -17.87
C GLU A 82 1.09 4.90 -16.60
N PRO A 83 2.12 4.66 -15.78
CA PRO A 83 2.32 5.44 -14.55
C PRO A 83 2.61 6.91 -14.85
N THR A 84 1.98 7.80 -14.12
CA THR A 84 2.23 9.24 -14.15
C THR A 84 2.67 9.77 -12.79
N ILE A 85 2.56 8.95 -11.75
CA ILE A 85 2.93 9.30 -10.40
C ILE A 85 3.99 8.30 -9.93
N PHE A 86 5.11 8.81 -9.43
CA PHE A 86 6.26 8.01 -9.01
C PHE A 86 6.49 8.22 -7.52
N ILE A 87 6.47 7.14 -6.74
CA ILE A 87 6.72 7.18 -5.30
C ILE A 87 8.16 6.73 -5.07
N HIS A 88 9.03 7.68 -4.76
CA HIS A 88 10.45 7.45 -4.52
C HIS A 88 10.72 7.11 -3.05
N PRO A 89 11.94 6.63 -2.73
CA PRO A 89 12.32 6.39 -1.34
C PRO A 89 12.09 7.63 -0.48
N GLY A 90 11.63 7.43 0.76
CA GLY A 90 11.23 8.51 1.64
C GLY A 90 9.83 9.02 1.35
N GLN A 91 9.04 8.27 0.59
CA GLN A 91 7.65 8.60 0.22
C GLN A 91 7.55 9.90 -0.57
N GLN A 92 8.56 10.21 -1.36
CA GLN A 92 8.55 11.40 -2.20
C GLN A 92 7.72 11.13 -3.46
N CYS A 93 6.68 11.92 -3.64
CA CYS A 93 5.75 11.78 -4.77
C CYS A 93 6.13 12.76 -5.88
N ARG A 94 6.44 12.24 -7.07
CA ARG A 94 6.91 13.06 -8.19
C ARG A 94 6.24 12.66 -9.50
N ASP A 95 6.23 13.60 -10.45
CA ASP A 95 5.77 13.32 -11.80
C ASP A 95 6.93 12.77 -12.68
N LEU A 96 6.67 12.55 -13.96
CA LEU A 96 7.65 12.05 -14.92
C LEU A 96 8.88 12.95 -15.07
N ASP A 97 8.72 14.24 -14.85
CA ASP A 97 9.79 15.23 -14.97
C ASP A 97 10.55 15.45 -13.66
N GLY A 98 10.17 14.74 -12.62
CA GLY A 98 10.80 14.83 -11.31
C GLY A 98 10.25 15.93 -10.41
N ASN A 99 9.18 16.59 -10.82
CA ASN A 99 8.56 17.65 -10.02
C ASN A 99 7.70 17.04 -8.90
N SER A 100 7.71 17.67 -7.73
CA SER A 100 6.90 17.21 -6.61
C SER A 100 5.41 17.36 -6.90
N LEU A 101 4.65 16.31 -6.62
CA LEU A 101 3.19 16.31 -6.74
C LEU A 101 2.50 16.42 -5.38
N LEU A 102 3.27 16.68 -4.33
CA LEU A 102 2.75 16.67 -2.97
C LEU A 102 1.57 17.61 -2.79
N GLU A 103 1.71 18.86 -3.25
CA GLU A 103 0.65 19.86 -3.08
C GLU A 103 -0.61 19.51 -3.88
N GLU A 104 -0.43 18.97 -5.08
CA GLU A 104 -1.54 18.64 -5.97
C GLU A 104 -2.34 17.44 -5.47
N LEU A 105 -1.67 16.47 -4.86
CA LEU A 105 -2.28 15.21 -4.49
C LEU A 105 -2.72 15.14 -3.03
N MET A 106 -2.21 16.00 -2.16
CA MET A 106 -2.62 15.98 -0.74
C MET A 106 -3.92 16.73 -0.54
N HIS A 107 -4.88 16.09 0.12
CA HIS A 107 -6.21 16.62 0.41
C HIS A 107 -6.49 16.58 1.92
N GLY A 108 -5.50 16.98 2.71
CA GLY A 108 -5.55 16.89 4.15
C GLY A 108 -4.34 16.14 4.67
N THR A 109 -4.33 15.82 5.95
CA THR A 109 -3.15 15.24 6.58
C THR A 109 -2.88 13.81 6.14
N ARG A 110 -3.93 13.02 5.86
CA ARG A 110 -3.82 11.60 5.60
C ARG A 110 -4.56 11.12 4.35
N THR A 111 -5.07 12.05 3.55
CA THR A 111 -5.77 11.71 2.31
C THR A 111 -5.02 12.31 1.14
N TRP A 112 -4.75 11.48 0.12
CA TRP A 112 -4.13 11.96 -1.11
C TRP A 112 -4.71 11.22 -2.31
N GLY A 113 -4.44 11.75 -3.48
CA GLY A 113 -4.90 11.15 -4.72
C GLY A 113 -5.27 12.21 -5.74
N ASN A 114 -5.65 11.76 -6.93
CA ASN A 114 -5.98 12.68 -8.02
C ASN A 114 -7.39 13.28 -7.91
N ASP A 115 -8.21 12.74 -7.03
CA ASP A 115 -9.59 13.24 -6.82
C ASP A 115 -10.07 12.85 -5.43
N PRO A 116 -10.32 13.82 -4.52
CA PRO A 116 -10.77 13.50 -3.16
C PRO A 116 -12.15 12.84 -3.12
N ASP A 117 -12.93 12.98 -4.19
CA ASP A 117 -14.25 12.34 -4.31
C ASP A 117 -14.21 11.14 -5.26
N GLY A 118 -13.04 10.57 -5.49
CA GLY A 118 -12.83 9.52 -6.46
C GLY A 118 -13.57 8.22 -6.16
N SER A 119 -13.78 7.44 -7.23
CA SER A 119 -14.49 6.17 -7.15
C SER A 119 -13.65 5.04 -6.54
N THR A 120 -12.35 5.22 -6.43
CA THR A 120 -11.43 4.23 -5.88
C THR A 120 -10.88 4.72 -4.55
N LEU A 121 -10.98 3.90 -3.52
CA LEU A 121 -10.41 4.19 -2.20
C LEU A 121 -9.62 3.00 -1.71
N MET A 122 -8.34 3.24 -1.41
CA MET A 122 -7.44 2.26 -0.82
C MET A 122 -6.90 2.82 0.50
N LEU A 123 -6.68 1.94 1.47
CA LEU A 123 -5.90 2.26 2.66
C LEU A 123 -4.51 1.69 2.43
N VAL A 124 -3.50 2.54 2.57
CA VAL A 124 -2.11 2.15 2.34
C VAL A 124 -1.31 2.39 3.62
N GLY A 125 -0.66 1.35 4.10
CA GLY A 125 0.25 1.45 5.24
C GLY A 125 1.64 0.98 4.84
N ALA A 126 2.66 1.76 5.16
CA ALA A 126 4.03 1.42 4.85
C ALA A 126 4.90 1.47 6.10
N TYR A 127 5.73 0.45 6.27
CA TYR A 127 6.74 0.40 7.32
C TYR A 127 8.07 0.83 6.74
N GLU A 128 8.65 1.89 7.29
CA GLU A 128 9.90 2.47 6.80
C GLU A 128 11.15 1.90 7.47
N SER A 129 10.98 1.18 8.58
CA SER A 129 12.10 0.66 9.36
C SER A 129 12.08 -0.86 9.39
N THR A 130 13.28 -1.46 9.25
CA THR A 130 13.47 -2.92 9.33
C THR A 130 14.02 -3.37 10.67
N SER A 131 14.16 -2.46 11.65
CA SER A 131 14.87 -2.79 12.89
C SER A 131 14.33 -4.01 13.63
N ASP A 132 13.03 -4.28 13.52
CA ASP A 132 12.38 -5.40 14.18
C ASP A 132 11.90 -6.49 13.20
N ILE A 133 12.23 -6.36 11.92
CA ILE A 133 11.82 -7.30 10.88
C ILE A 133 13.06 -7.94 10.30
N SER A 134 13.21 -9.26 10.44
CA SER A 134 14.37 -9.92 9.88
C SER A 134 14.28 -10.01 8.35
N ASP A 135 15.41 -9.79 7.67
CA ASP A 135 15.48 -9.94 6.21
C ASP A 135 15.05 -11.33 5.76
N ARG A 136 15.31 -12.34 6.59
CA ARG A 136 14.90 -13.71 6.30
C ARG A 136 13.38 -13.84 6.19
N ARG A 137 12.64 -13.20 7.11
CA ARG A 137 11.18 -13.22 7.08
C ARG A 137 10.64 -12.50 5.86
N LEU A 138 11.22 -11.34 5.54
CA LEU A 138 10.81 -10.59 4.37
C LEU A 138 11.03 -11.39 3.09
N ARG A 139 12.18 -12.05 2.97
CA ARG A 139 12.50 -12.84 1.78
C ARG A 139 11.66 -14.09 1.64
N ALA A 140 11.07 -14.56 2.72
CA ALA A 140 10.15 -15.71 2.67
C ALA A 140 8.80 -15.36 2.07
N LEU A 141 8.46 -14.07 1.96
CA LEU A 141 7.21 -13.62 1.37
C LEU A 141 7.34 -13.59 -0.16
N PRO A 142 6.25 -13.88 -0.90
CA PRO A 142 6.26 -13.63 -2.34
C PRO A 142 6.35 -12.13 -2.61
N PRO A 143 6.70 -11.70 -3.83
CA PRO A 143 6.74 -10.26 -4.17
C PRO A 143 5.44 -9.54 -3.86
N VAL A 144 4.31 -10.19 -4.10
CA VAL A 144 3.00 -9.71 -3.70
C VAL A 144 2.23 -10.87 -3.06
N LEU A 145 1.83 -10.68 -1.82
CA LEU A 145 0.92 -11.61 -1.14
C LEU A 145 -0.47 -10.99 -1.16
N SER A 146 -1.44 -11.69 -1.75
CA SER A 146 -2.82 -11.20 -1.76
C SER A 146 -3.70 -12.07 -0.88
N LEU A 147 -4.61 -11.40 -0.16
CA LEU A 147 -5.61 -12.03 0.68
C LEU A 147 -6.97 -11.57 0.20
N SER A 148 -7.79 -12.50 -0.30
CA SER A 148 -9.11 -12.16 -0.81
C SER A 148 -10.11 -11.96 0.33
N ASN A 149 -11.21 -11.28 0.03
CA ASN A 149 -12.27 -11.08 1.03
C ASN A 149 -12.92 -12.39 1.46
N GLU A 150 -12.72 -13.47 0.72
CA GLU A 150 -13.20 -14.81 1.09
C GLU A 150 -12.41 -15.39 2.28
N THR A 151 -11.25 -14.82 2.59
CA THR A 151 -10.40 -15.26 3.70
C THR A 151 -10.54 -14.34 4.92
N TRP A 152 -11.60 -13.53 4.99
CA TRP A 152 -11.80 -12.55 6.04
C TRP A 152 -11.93 -13.12 7.45
N ASP A 153 -12.20 -14.41 7.58
CA ASP A 153 -12.21 -15.08 8.87
C ASP A 153 -10.80 -15.37 9.40
N SER A 154 -9.79 -15.03 8.62
CA SER A 154 -8.39 -15.19 9.02
C SER A 154 -8.06 -14.21 10.14
N PRO A 155 -7.38 -14.66 11.22
CA PRO A 155 -6.85 -13.76 12.24
C PRO A 155 -5.96 -12.66 11.67
N LEU A 156 -5.25 -12.94 10.58
CA LEU A 156 -4.39 -11.95 9.92
C LEU A 156 -5.20 -10.78 9.39
N VAL A 157 -6.34 -11.05 8.75
CA VAL A 157 -7.18 -9.99 8.20
C VAL A 157 -7.76 -9.12 9.33
N ALA A 158 -8.15 -9.75 10.45
CA ALA A 158 -8.61 -9.00 11.61
C ALA A 158 -7.52 -8.08 12.16
N LEU A 159 -6.28 -8.56 12.22
CA LEU A 159 -5.13 -7.76 12.66
C LEU A 159 -4.87 -6.59 11.72
N LEU A 160 -4.96 -6.82 10.41
CA LEU A 160 -4.80 -5.75 9.44
C LEU A 160 -5.88 -4.68 9.57
N ALA A 161 -7.14 -5.10 9.77
CA ALA A 161 -8.23 -4.18 9.96
C ALA A 161 -8.04 -3.33 11.21
N ASP A 162 -7.63 -3.96 12.31
CA ASP A 162 -7.35 -3.26 13.58
C ASP A 162 -6.19 -2.28 13.40
N PHE A 163 -5.14 -2.70 12.72
CA PHE A 163 -3.98 -1.85 12.42
C PHE A 163 -4.41 -0.58 11.67
N PHE A 164 -5.21 -0.71 10.63
CA PHE A 164 -5.68 0.44 9.86
C PHE A 164 -6.60 1.32 10.68
N ASN A 165 -7.50 0.75 11.45
CA ASN A 165 -8.41 1.51 12.29
C ASN A 165 -7.66 2.34 13.33
N GLU A 166 -6.74 1.71 14.06
CA GLU A 166 -5.94 2.41 15.06
C GLU A 166 -5.11 3.54 14.42
N THR A 167 -4.53 3.28 13.26
CA THR A 167 -3.67 4.24 12.60
C THR A 167 -4.46 5.45 12.11
N PHE A 168 -5.66 5.26 11.61
CA PHE A 168 -6.48 6.36 11.14
C PHE A 168 -7.20 7.10 12.27
N ASP A 169 -7.61 6.39 13.32
CA ASP A 169 -8.26 7.01 14.47
C ASP A 169 -7.32 7.90 15.28
N THR A 170 -6.04 7.55 15.31
CA THR A 170 -5.04 8.33 16.07
C THR A 170 -4.70 9.67 15.44
N ILE A 171 -5.18 9.92 14.23
CA ILE A 171 -4.71 11.02 13.40
C ILE A 171 -5.73 12.15 13.25
N ASP A 172 -6.92 11.90 13.65
CA ASP A 172 -7.95 12.94 13.69
C ASP A 172 -7.76 13.84 14.95
#